data_333d94a30a0f7c0dc853a518f9f04aa6
#
_entry.id   333d94a30a0f7c0dc853a518f9f04aa6
#
_cell.length_a   1.000
_cell.length_b   1.000
_cell.length_c   1.000
_cell.angle_alpha   90.00
_cell.angle_beta   90.00
_cell.angle_gamma   90.00
#
_symmetry.space_group_name_H-M   'P 1'
#
loop_
_entity.id
_entity.type
_entity.pdbx_description
1 polymer ?
#
loop_
_entity_poly.entity_id
_entity_poly.type
_entity_poly.pdbx_seq_one_letter_code
_entity_poly.pdbx_strand_id
1 'polypeptide(L)'
;YDLWNFAYTYNSVSDRSMYCGLILLAACTIPAFFIKRGAYAQHRVRTLAFNMIVTMTIPWFYLHPAFVVHSTNSPAAHMTISVIALLFNICVFAYQAYTIFGKKRNPFKTELYYDNPKFQRVYLESVDVPAGKEQEALERLNEHGYDAAWDEHGRVRAWRDSQ
;
A
#
# COMPACT_ATOMS: atom_id res chain seq x y z
N TYR A 1 -4.31 2.57 -6.40
CA TYR A 1 -3.00 2.21 -6.95
C TYR A 1 -3.02 0.85 -7.65
N ASP A 2 -3.49 -0.22 -7.00
CA ASP A 2 -3.49 -1.58 -7.55
C ASP A 2 -4.29 -1.71 -8.83
N LEU A 3 -5.49 -1.17 -8.88
CA LEU A 3 -6.33 -1.16 -10.08
C LEU A 3 -5.65 -0.42 -11.24
N TRP A 4 -5.01 0.72 -10.96
CA TRP A 4 -4.27 1.46 -11.96
C TRP A 4 -3.07 0.65 -12.48
N ASN A 5 -2.31 0.03 -11.59
CA ASN A 5 -1.15 -0.77 -11.95
C ASN A 5 -1.55 -2.02 -12.73
N PHE A 6 -2.68 -2.64 -12.37
CA PHE A 6 -3.22 -3.77 -13.14
C PHE A 6 -3.66 -3.35 -14.55
N ALA A 7 -4.36 -2.21 -14.68
CA ALA A 7 -4.75 -1.66 -15.97
C ALA A 7 -3.50 -1.35 -16.83
N TYR A 8 -2.49 -0.72 -16.24
CA TYR A 8 -1.24 -0.42 -16.92
C TYR A 8 -0.53 -1.70 -17.43
N THR A 9 -0.36 -2.69 -16.55
CA THR A 9 0.34 -3.93 -16.93
C THR A 9 -0.44 -4.73 -17.98
N TYR A 10 -1.77 -4.79 -17.86
CA TYR A 10 -2.61 -5.48 -18.85
C TYR A 10 -2.54 -4.80 -20.22
N ASN A 11 -2.53 -3.47 -20.28
CA ASN A 11 -2.51 -2.72 -21.53
C ASN A 11 -1.13 -2.65 -22.19
N SER A 12 -0.06 -2.63 -21.38
CA SER A 12 1.31 -2.37 -21.88
C SER A 12 2.18 -3.61 -22.00
N VAL A 13 1.89 -4.65 -21.23
CA VAL A 13 2.72 -5.86 -21.15
C VAL A 13 1.84 -7.10 -21.31
N SER A 14 1.31 -7.29 -22.51
CA SER A 14 0.32 -8.33 -22.81
C SER A 14 0.77 -9.75 -22.42
N ASP A 15 2.04 -10.08 -22.67
CA ASP A 15 2.55 -11.44 -22.44
C ASP A 15 2.86 -11.76 -20.98
N ARG A 16 2.90 -10.76 -20.11
CA ARG A 16 3.29 -10.90 -18.70
C ARG A 16 2.31 -10.26 -17.73
N SER A 17 1.20 -9.75 -18.22
CA SER A 17 0.22 -9.00 -17.43
C SER A 17 -0.32 -9.79 -16.25
N MET A 18 -0.56 -11.09 -16.42
CA MET A 18 -1.03 -11.96 -15.35
C MET A 18 -0.02 -12.10 -14.22
N TYR A 19 1.26 -12.31 -14.52
CA TYR A 19 2.32 -12.38 -13.52
C TYR A 19 2.59 -11.04 -12.88
N CYS A 20 2.74 -9.98 -13.67
CA CYS A 20 3.04 -8.65 -13.16
C CYS A 20 1.85 -8.03 -12.44
N GLY A 21 0.64 -8.17 -12.97
CA GLY A 21 -0.57 -7.62 -12.36
C GLY A 21 -1.00 -8.42 -11.14
N LEU A 22 -1.40 -9.66 -11.33
CA LEU A 22 -2.04 -10.45 -10.28
C LEU A 22 -1.06 -10.87 -9.18
N ILE A 23 0.07 -11.48 -9.55
CA ILE A 23 1.00 -12.04 -8.56
C ILE A 23 1.68 -10.93 -7.77
N LEU A 24 2.17 -9.87 -8.42
CA LEU A 24 2.78 -8.75 -7.71
C LEU A 24 1.81 -8.04 -6.79
N LEU A 25 0.57 -7.83 -7.23
CA LEU A 25 -0.44 -7.19 -6.40
C LEU A 25 -0.86 -8.09 -5.24
N ALA A 26 -1.10 -9.39 -5.47
CA ALA A 26 -1.41 -10.33 -4.42
C ALA A 26 -0.26 -10.46 -3.41
N ALA A 27 0.98 -10.52 -3.86
CA ALA A 27 2.16 -10.64 -3.01
C ALA A 27 2.39 -9.46 -2.06
N CYS A 28 1.84 -8.29 -2.31
CA CYS A 28 1.92 -7.15 -1.38
C CYS A 28 0.60 -6.92 -0.62
N THR A 29 -0.53 -7.20 -1.23
CA THR A 29 -1.85 -6.97 -0.63
C THR A 29 -2.14 -7.99 0.47
N ILE A 30 -1.90 -9.27 0.22
CA ILE A 30 -2.13 -10.33 1.21
C ILE A 30 -1.30 -10.09 2.49
N PRO A 31 0.03 -9.89 2.44
CA PRO A 31 0.79 -9.59 3.64
C PRO A 31 0.38 -8.29 4.33
N ALA A 32 -0.03 -7.27 3.58
CA ALA A 32 -0.47 -6.01 4.16
C ALA A 32 -1.77 -6.14 4.97
N PHE A 33 -2.62 -7.10 4.64
CA PHE A 33 -3.85 -7.35 5.39
C PHE A 33 -3.68 -8.37 6.52
N PHE A 34 -2.88 -9.41 6.33
CA PHE A 34 -2.82 -10.56 7.22
C PHE A 34 -1.55 -10.66 8.08
N ILE A 35 -0.44 -10.06 7.64
CA ILE A 35 0.84 -10.16 8.35
C ILE A 35 1.17 -8.86 9.08
N LYS A 36 1.31 -7.74 8.33
CA LYS A 36 1.62 -6.43 8.90
C LYS A 36 0.73 -5.36 8.26
N ARG A 37 -0.30 -4.97 8.97
CA ARG A 37 -1.24 -3.94 8.52
C ARG A 37 -0.53 -2.60 8.32
N GLY A 38 -0.89 -1.90 7.25
CA GLY A 38 -0.30 -0.60 6.91
C GLY A 38 1.06 -0.66 6.22
N ALA A 39 1.72 -1.82 6.15
CA ALA A 39 3.02 -1.99 5.51
C ALA A 39 2.93 -2.28 3.99
N TYR A 40 1.83 -1.90 3.33
CA TYR A 40 1.62 -2.16 1.91
C TYR A 40 2.77 -1.65 1.03
N ALA A 41 3.19 -0.40 1.21
CA ALA A 41 4.27 0.19 0.43
C ALA A 41 5.60 -0.55 0.60
N GLN A 42 5.92 -0.98 1.83
CA GLN A 42 7.12 -1.75 2.13
C GLN A 42 7.07 -3.13 1.45
N HIS A 43 5.95 -3.84 1.55
CA HIS A 43 5.77 -5.12 0.86
C HIS A 43 5.85 -4.94 -0.65
N ARG A 44 5.25 -3.86 -1.18
CA ARG A 44 5.28 -3.56 -2.61
C ARG A 44 6.70 -3.34 -3.13
N VAL A 45 7.50 -2.55 -2.43
CA VAL A 45 8.91 -2.30 -2.81
C VAL A 45 9.71 -3.59 -2.78
N ARG A 46 9.59 -4.38 -1.71
CA ARG A 46 10.34 -5.64 -1.57
C ARG A 46 9.96 -6.66 -2.62
N THR A 47 8.68 -6.88 -2.84
CA THR A 47 8.19 -7.86 -3.84
C THR A 47 8.52 -7.42 -5.27
N LEU A 48 8.46 -6.12 -5.55
CA LEU A 48 8.86 -5.58 -6.85
C LEU A 48 10.36 -5.77 -7.09
N ALA A 49 11.20 -5.42 -6.11
CA ALA A 49 12.65 -5.61 -6.21
C ALA A 49 13.01 -7.09 -6.42
N PHE A 50 12.40 -8.00 -5.65
CA PHE A 50 12.62 -9.43 -5.80
C PHE A 50 12.18 -9.93 -7.20
N ASN A 51 11.00 -9.52 -7.66
CA ASN A 51 10.50 -9.88 -8.99
C ASN A 51 11.44 -9.38 -10.10
N MET A 52 11.95 -8.15 -9.99
CA MET A 52 12.90 -7.58 -10.95
C MET A 52 14.21 -8.38 -10.98
N ILE A 53 14.77 -8.72 -9.82
CA ILE A 53 15.99 -9.52 -9.73
C ILE A 53 15.77 -10.90 -10.39
N VAL A 54 14.68 -11.58 -10.03
CA VAL A 54 14.38 -12.91 -10.61
C VAL A 54 14.19 -12.84 -12.13
N THR A 55 13.43 -11.87 -12.61
CA THR A 55 13.15 -11.75 -14.05
C THR A 55 14.38 -11.34 -14.87
N MET A 56 15.30 -10.61 -14.27
CA MET A 56 16.57 -10.24 -14.93
C MET A 56 17.61 -11.35 -14.91
N THR A 57 17.64 -12.16 -13.85
CA THR A 57 18.64 -13.25 -13.70
C THR A 57 18.17 -14.55 -14.36
N ILE A 58 16.86 -14.80 -14.38
CA ILE A 58 16.27 -16.03 -14.91
C ILE A 58 15.26 -15.68 -16.01
N PRO A 59 15.73 -15.14 -17.16
CA PRO A 59 14.83 -14.69 -18.22
C PRO A 59 14.04 -15.82 -18.86
N TRP A 60 14.56 -17.04 -18.86
CA TRP A 60 13.87 -18.22 -19.41
C TRP A 60 12.57 -18.54 -18.65
N PHE A 61 12.45 -18.17 -17.37
CA PHE A 61 11.24 -18.43 -16.59
C PHE A 61 9.96 -17.87 -17.24
N TYR A 62 10.03 -16.69 -17.81
CA TYR A 62 8.88 -16.06 -18.49
C TYR A 62 8.95 -16.13 -20.02
N LEU A 63 10.07 -16.59 -20.59
CA LEU A 63 10.21 -16.81 -22.04
C LEU A 63 9.90 -18.24 -22.44
N HIS A 64 9.96 -19.20 -21.50
CA HIS A 64 9.73 -20.59 -21.79
C HIS A 64 8.24 -20.86 -22.05
N PRO A 65 7.87 -21.55 -23.15
CA PRO A 65 6.47 -21.78 -23.53
C PRO A 65 5.59 -22.41 -22.45
N ALA A 66 6.19 -23.20 -21.55
CA ALA A 66 5.44 -23.82 -20.43
C ALA A 66 5.01 -22.83 -19.34
N PHE A 67 5.63 -21.65 -19.26
CA PHE A 67 5.35 -20.64 -18.24
C PHE A 67 4.77 -19.34 -18.78
N VAL A 68 4.79 -19.17 -20.10
CA VAL A 68 4.20 -17.99 -20.74
C VAL A 68 2.69 -18.06 -20.64
N VAL A 69 2.09 -17.04 -20.02
CA VAL A 69 0.64 -16.85 -19.97
C VAL A 69 0.30 -15.66 -20.84
N HIS A 70 -0.22 -15.95 -22.01
CA HIS A 70 -0.68 -14.90 -22.92
C HIS A 70 -1.99 -14.30 -22.41
N SER A 71 -2.07 -12.97 -22.36
CA SER A 71 -3.34 -12.31 -22.11
C SER A 71 -4.25 -12.43 -23.33
N THR A 72 -5.55 -12.38 -23.08
CA THR A 72 -6.55 -12.43 -24.17
C THR A 72 -6.48 -11.23 -25.10
N ASN A 73 -5.78 -10.18 -24.72
CA ASN A 73 -5.58 -8.93 -25.47
C ASN A 73 -6.89 -8.37 -26.04
N SER A 74 -7.96 -8.46 -25.28
CA SER A 74 -9.31 -8.05 -25.67
C SER A 74 -9.47 -6.53 -25.59
N PRO A 75 -9.86 -5.83 -26.66
CA PRO A 75 -10.12 -4.38 -26.62
C PRO A 75 -11.18 -3.99 -25.58
N ALA A 76 -12.21 -4.82 -25.41
CA ALA A 76 -13.25 -4.60 -24.42
C ALA A 76 -12.69 -4.69 -22.99
N ALA A 77 -11.81 -5.65 -22.70
CA ALA A 77 -11.16 -5.78 -21.40
C ALA A 77 -10.22 -4.59 -21.14
N HIS A 78 -9.43 -4.16 -22.12
CA HIS A 78 -8.59 -2.96 -22.03
C HIS A 78 -9.39 -1.73 -21.62
N MET A 79 -10.48 -1.47 -22.33
CA MET A 79 -11.34 -0.32 -22.07
C MET A 79 -11.98 -0.40 -20.69
N THR A 80 -12.57 -1.56 -20.35
CA THR A 80 -13.28 -1.75 -19.09
C THR A 80 -12.36 -1.56 -17.89
N ILE A 81 -11.19 -2.21 -17.88
CA ILE A 81 -10.22 -2.09 -16.77
C ILE A 81 -9.71 -0.66 -16.66
N SER A 82 -9.43 0.01 -17.78
CA SER A 82 -8.97 1.40 -17.78
C SER A 82 -10.02 2.36 -17.23
N VAL A 83 -11.28 2.19 -17.61
CA VAL A 83 -12.39 3.02 -17.10
C VAL A 83 -12.58 2.79 -15.61
N ILE A 84 -12.58 1.54 -15.14
CA ILE A 84 -12.69 1.23 -13.71
C ILE A 84 -11.52 1.86 -12.94
N ALA A 85 -10.30 1.71 -13.40
CA ALA A 85 -9.11 2.31 -12.77
C ALA A 85 -9.20 3.83 -12.71
N LEU A 86 -9.67 4.48 -13.78
CA LEU A 86 -9.86 5.92 -13.84
C LEU A 86 -10.90 6.39 -12.82
N LEU A 87 -12.06 5.75 -12.76
CA LEU A 87 -13.13 6.09 -11.81
C LEU A 87 -12.64 5.99 -10.36
N PHE A 88 -11.95 4.90 -10.01
CA PHE A 88 -11.38 4.76 -8.66
C PHE A 88 -10.34 5.84 -8.35
N ASN A 89 -9.48 6.20 -9.30
CA ASN A 89 -8.51 7.27 -9.11
C ASN A 89 -9.18 8.63 -8.91
N ILE A 90 -10.24 8.92 -9.65
CA ILE A 90 -11.05 10.15 -9.47
C ILE A 90 -11.67 10.17 -8.07
N CYS A 91 -12.26 9.07 -7.61
CA CYS A 91 -12.83 8.98 -6.26
C CYS A 91 -11.77 9.20 -5.17
N VAL A 92 -10.60 8.57 -5.29
CA VAL A 92 -9.50 8.76 -4.35
C VAL A 92 -9.00 10.20 -4.37
N PHE A 93 -8.83 10.79 -5.56
CA PHE A 93 -8.41 12.18 -5.70
C PHE A 93 -9.43 13.14 -5.06
N ALA A 94 -10.72 12.96 -5.32
CA ALA A 94 -11.78 13.78 -4.72
C ALA A 94 -11.78 13.65 -3.19
N TYR A 95 -11.60 12.44 -2.65
CA TYR A 95 -11.51 12.21 -1.22
C TYR A 95 -10.27 12.90 -0.60
N GLN A 96 -9.12 12.80 -1.25
CA GLN A 96 -7.90 13.47 -0.79
C GLN A 96 -8.04 15.00 -0.86
N ALA A 97 -8.57 15.53 -1.96
CA ALA A 97 -8.84 16.95 -2.12
C ALA A 97 -9.80 17.45 -1.02
N TYR A 98 -10.88 16.73 -0.76
CA TYR A 98 -11.78 17.05 0.36
C TYR A 98 -11.06 17.03 1.71
N THR A 99 -10.19 16.05 1.96
CA THR A 99 -9.45 15.96 3.22
C THR A 99 -8.47 17.12 3.40
N ILE A 100 -7.79 17.52 2.32
CA ILE A 100 -6.83 18.62 2.37
C ILE A 100 -7.55 19.98 2.46
N PHE A 101 -8.46 20.26 1.54
CA PHE A 101 -9.10 21.57 1.42
C PHE A 101 -10.31 21.71 2.35
N GLY A 102 -11.17 20.72 2.44
CA GLY A 102 -12.38 20.74 3.27
C GLY A 102 -12.05 20.68 4.77
N LYS A 103 -11.12 19.83 5.17
CA LYS A 103 -10.66 19.73 6.56
C LYS A 103 -9.48 20.66 6.88
N LYS A 104 -9.02 21.47 5.92
CA LYS A 104 -7.89 22.40 6.05
C LYS A 104 -6.62 21.77 6.60
N ARG A 105 -6.31 20.55 6.17
CA ARG A 105 -5.13 19.79 6.62
C ARG A 105 -3.97 20.00 5.66
N ASN A 106 -2.80 20.32 6.21
CA ASN A 106 -1.60 20.45 5.41
C ASN A 106 -0.85 19.12 5.37
N PRO A 107 -0.73 18.45 4.20
CA PRO A 107 -0.10 17.13 4.09
C PRO A 107 1.39 17.14 4.44
N PHE A 108 2.04 18.30 4.48
CA PHE A 108 3.45 18.44 4.84
C PHE A 108 3.70 18.68 6.33
N LYS A 109 2.65 19.03 7.08
CA LYS A 109 2.77 19.38 8.49
C LYS A 109 1.97 18.47 9.41
N THR A 110 0.89 17.87 8.90
CA THR A 110 -0.03 17.07 9.70
C THR A 110 -0.38 15.78 8.99
N GLU A 111 -0.57 14.71 9.75
CA GLU A 111 -1.09 13.46 9.23
C GLU A 111 -2.54 13.65 8.75
N LEU A 112 -2.81 13.32 7.50
CA LEU A 112 -4.12 13.59 6.88
C LEU A 112 -5.28 12.81 7.52
N TYR A 113 -4.97 11.63 8.07
CA TYR A 113 -5.96 10.66 8.53
C TYR A 113 -5.91 10.39 10.03
N TYR A 114 -5.30 11.29 10.81
CA TYR A 114 -5.08 11.09 12.25
C TYR A 114 -6.38 10.88 13.04
N ASP A 115 -7.51 11.38 12.56
CA ASP A 115 -8.84 11.23 13.17
C ASP A 115 -9.54 9.90 12.80
N ASN A 116 -8.93 9.07 11.94
CA ASN A 116 -9.50 7.80 11.55
C ASN A 116 -9.00 6.68 12.49
N PRO A 117 -9.87 6.08 13.32
CA PRO A 117 -9.45 5.04 14.27
C PRO A 117 -8.79 3.82 13.62
N LYS A 118 -9.22 3.47 12.40
CA LYS A 118 -8.62 2.37 11.64
C LYS A 118 -7.22 2.71 11.14
N PHE A 119 -7.01 3.94 10.71
CA PHE A 119 -5.72 4.43 10.27
C PHE A 119 -4.75 4.54 11.46
N GLN A 120 -5.21 5.07 12.59
CA GLN A 120 -4.42 5.15 13.81
C GLN A 120 -3.91 3.78 14.25
N ARG A 121 -4.80 2.79 14.30
CA ARG A 121 -4.42 1.41 14.64
C ARG A 121 -3.38 0.84 13.68
N VAL A 122 -3.56 1.04 12.37
CA VAL A 122 -2.65 0.56 11.34
C VAL A 122 -1.31 1.27 11.39
N TYR A 123 -1.30 2.59 11.60
CA TYR A 123 -0.08 3.39 11.69
C TYR A 123 0.78 2.96 12.89
N LEU A 124 0.17 2.78 14.05
CA LEU A 124 0.87 2.39 15.28
C LEU A 124 1.40 0.95 15.24
N GLU A 125 0.66 0.03 14.65
CA GLU A 125 1.12 -1.34 14.43
C GLU A 125 2.30 -1.41 13.44
N SER A 126 2.52 -0.40 12.61
CA SER A 126 3.52 -0.39 11.54
C SER A 126 4.82 0.35 11.88
N VAL A 127 4.84 1.16 12.94
CA VAL A 127 6.02 1.97 13.33
C VAL A 127 6.94 1.16 14.24
N ASP A 128 8.10 0.79 13.69
CA ASP A 128 9.21 0.28 14.48
C ASP A 128 9.97 1.50 15.03
N VAL A 129 9.89 1.75 16.33
CA VAL A 129 10.64 2.82 16.98
C VAL A 129 12.08 2.38 17.20
N PRO A 130 13.09 3.11 16.72
CA PRO A 130 14.49 2.77 16.95
C PRO A 130 14.81 2.79 18.44
N ALA A 131 15.60 1.84 18.91
CA ALA A 131 16.07 1.78 20.29
C ALA A 131 16.74 3.11 20.69
N GLY A 132 16.34 3.67 21.83
CA GLY A 132 16.85 4.93 22.36
C GLY A 132 16.07 6.20 21.95
N LYS A 133 15.03 6.09 21.09
CA LYS A 133 14.12 7.20 20.74
C LYS A 133 12.69 6.99 21.25
N GLU A 134 12.59 6.16 22.20
CA GLU A 134 11.31 5.69 22.76
C GLU A 134 10.52 6.84 23.40
N GLN A 135 11.20 7.63 24.18
CA GLN A 135 10.58 8.73 24.91
C GLN A 135 10.12 9.86 23.99
N GLU A 136 10.91 10.16 22.95
CA GLU A 136 10.55 11.15 21.93
C GLU A 136 9.31 10.71 21.12
N ALA A 137 9.20 9.41 20.83
CA ALA A 137 8.04 8.86 20.14
C ALA A 137 6.77 8.90 21.01
N LEU A 138 6.89 8.63 22.32
CA LEU A 138 5.80 8.75 23.28
C LEU A 138 5.33 10.19 23.42
N GLU A 139 6.26 11.15 23.57
CA GLU A 139 5.93 12.56 23.67
C GLU A 139 5.20 13.08 22.45
N ARG A 140 5.69 12.73 21.23
CA ARG A 140 5.02 13.09 19.98
C ARG A 140 3.62 12.51 19.86
N LEU A 141 3.41 11.26 20.30
CA LEU A 141 2.10 10.64 20.27
C LEU A 141 1.15 11.30 21.27
N ASN A 142 1.63 11.61 22.47
CA ASN A 142 0.85 12.29 23.51
C ASN A 142 0.51 13.74 23.12
N GLU A 143 1.43 14.48 22.48
CA GLU A 143 1.17 15.82 21.91
C GLU A 143 0.06 15.79 20.85
N HIS A 144 -0.09 14.68 20.15
CA HIS A 144 -1.15 14.47 19.14
C HIS A 144 -2.44 13.90 19.75
N GLY A 145 -2.53 13.80 21.05
CA GLY A 145 -3.72 13.39 21.80
C GLY A 145 -3.96 11.88 21.81
N TYR A 146 -2.89 11.11 21.77
CA TYR A 146 -2.93 9.66 21.99
C TYR A 146 -2.46 9.33 23.41
N ASP A 147 -3.12 8.38 24.06
CA ASP A 147 -2.57 7.72 25.23
C ASP A 147 -1.59 6.64 24.76
N ALA A 148 -0.31 6.93 24.79
CA ALA A 148 0.72 6.01 24.34
C ALA A 148 1.43 5.37 25.53
N ALA A 149 1.53 4.04 25.51
CA ALA A 149 2.27 3.26 26.48
C ALA A 149 3.10 2.16 25.81
N TRP A 150 4.18 1.74 26.47
CA TRP A 150 4.99 0.60 26.04
C TRP A 150 4.32 -0.72 26.44
N ASP A 151 4.35 -1.68 25.55
CA ASP A 151 4.00 -3.06 25.89
C ASP A 151 5.25 -3.82 26.38
N GLU A 152 5.02 -4.97 27.01
CA GLU A 152 6.07 -5.85 27.54
C GLU A 152 7.05 -6.35 26.44
N HIS A 153 6.74 -6.10 25.18
CA HIS A 153 7.54 -6.50 24.01
C HIS A 153 8.29 -5.33 23.37
N GLY A 154 8.36 -4.16 24.03
CA GLY A 154 9.05 -2.98 23.52
C GLY A 154 8.36 -2.32 22.31
N ARG A 155 7.05 -2.48 22.17
CA ARG A 155 6.26 -1.83 21.12
C ARG A 155 5.39 -0.74 21.70
N VAL A 156 5.28 0.38 21.00
CA VAL A 156 4.36 1.45 21.39
C VAL A 156 2.92 1.03 21.10
N ARG A 157 2.11 0.95 22.14
CA ARG A 157 0.66 0.88 22.04
C ARG A 157 0.10 2.25 22.37
N ALA A 158 -0.65 2.80 21.45
CA ALA A 158 -1.42 3.99 21.69
C ALA A 158 -2.89 3.71 21.43
N TRP A 159 -3.75 4.13 22.32
CA TRP A 159 -5.19 4.07 22.17
C TRP A 159 -5.77 5.44 22.49
N ARG A 160 -6.83 5.75 21.82
CA ARG A 160 -7.68 6.87 22.17
C ARG A 160 -8.97 6.27 22.69
N ASP A 161 -9.34 6.63 23.90
CA ASP A 161 -10.67 6.30 24.39
C ASP A 161 -11.68 6.93 23.44
N SER A 162 -12.50 6.09 22.83
CA SER A 162 -13.64 6.52 22.04
C SER A 162 -14.64 7.16 23.01
N GLN A 163 -14.61 8.48 23.10
CA GLN A 163 -15.76 9.23 23.61
C GLN A 163 -16.87 9.21 22.58
#